data_cd5ed02018464ca453611a0f1963f57e
#
_entry.id   cd5ed02018464ca453611a0f1963f57e
#
_cell.length_a   1.000
_cell.length_b   1.000
_cell.length_c   1.000
_cell.angle_alpha   90.00
_cell.angle_beta   90.00
_cell.angle_gamma   90.00
#
_symmetry.space_group_name_H-M   'P 1'
#
loop_
_entity.id
_entity.type
_entity.pdbx_description
1 polymer ?
#
loop_
_entity_poly.entity_id
_entity_poly.type
_entity_poly.pdbx_seq_one_letter_code
_entity_poly.pdbx_strand_id
1 'polypeptide(L)'
;NDAIRLLVSLCRETLCRTHIVHLSSSDGIGIASEARALGLPLTVETCPHYLTFAAESIPPHSPAFRCAPPIRERDNRERLWEGLRAGAIDMVVSNHSPGTPGISSLQFSLPAVWTGASRRKVDVAEVSRWMSQAPATLAGLDSRKGRIAPGMDADFAIFDADAEFRVQPEGILNRHLLTPYLGQELRGVVRETYVRGHKVYDHGTFV
;
A
#
# COMPACT_ATOMS: atom_id res chain seq x y z
N ASN A 1 -16.28 -4.82 9.98
CA ASN A 1 -17.08 -5.04 8.74
C ASN A 1 -18.36 -4.19 8.71
N ASP A 2 -18.92 -3.77 9.85
CA ASP A 2 -20.18 -3.01 9.89
C ASP A 2 -20.05 -1.63 9.25
N ALA A 3 -18.92 -0.95 9.45
CA ALA A 3 -18.62 0.31 8.77
C ALA A 3 -18.61 0.16 7.24
N ILE A 4 -18.07 -0.95 6.72
CA ILE A 4 -18.08 -1.23 5.27
C ILE A 4 -19.52 -1.46 4.78
N ARG A 5 -20.33 -2.22 5.53
CA ARG A 5 -21.76 -2.41 5.20
C ARG A 5 -22.52 -1.09 5.19
N LEU A 6 -22.27 -0.23 6.16
CA LEU A 6 -22.88 1.10 6.21
C LEU A 6 -22.47 1.94 4.99
N LEU A 7 -21.18 1.97 4.64
CA LEU A 7 -20.70 2.69 3.45
C LEU A 7 -21.34 2.15 2.17
N VAL A 8 -21.49 0.84 2.02
CA VAL A 8 -22.17 0.22 0.87
C VAL A 8 -23.65 0.60 0.84
N SER A 9 -24.34 0.65 1.99
CA SER A 9 -25.74 1.10 2.05
C SER A 9 -25.87 2.54 1.58
N LEU A 10 -25.04 3.45 2.09
CA LEU A 10 -25.02 4.84 1.70
C LEU A 10 -24.67 5.02 0.22
N CYS A 11 -23.69 4.26 -0.27
CA CYS A 11 -23.34 4.27 -1.71
C CYS A 11 -24.53 3.84 -2.58
N ARG A 12 -25.29 2.82 -2.14
CA ARG A 12 -26.50 2.35 -2.85
C ARG A 12 -27.60 3.41 -2.88
N GLU A 13 -27.81 4.15 -1.78
CA GLU A 13 -28.83 5.18 -1.69
C GLU A 13 -28.49 6.43 -2.51
N THR A 14 -27.20 6.79 -2.54
CA THR A 14 -26.78 8.08 -3.11
C THR A 14 -26.10 7.95 -4.47
N LEU A 15 -25.64 6.75 -4.85
CA LEU A 15 -24.78 6.47 -6.01
C LEU A 15 -23.50 7.32 -6.05
N CYS A 16 -23.08 7.85 -4.92
CA CYS A 16 -21.82 8.58 -4.79
C CYS A 16 -20.65 7.65 -4.98
N ARG A 17 -19.60 8.11 -5.68
CA ARG A 17 -18.30 7.41 -5.72
C ARG A 17 -17.78 7.23 -4.31
N THR A 18 -17.57 6.00 -3.92
CA THR A 18 -17.18 5.64 -2.56
C THR A 18 -15.84 4.91 -2.60
N HIS A 19 -14.94 5.25 -1.66
CA HIS A 19 -13.66 4.60 -1.53
C HIS A 19 -13.49 4.04 -0.11
N ILE A 20 -13.25 2.72 -0.01
CA ILE A 20 -12.94 2.06 1.25
C ILE A 20 -11.44 2.19 1.48
N VAL A 21 -11.05 3.00 2.47
CA VAL A 21 -9.66 3.20 2.85
C VAL A 21 -9.15 2.07 3.76
N HIS A 22 -7.85 1.78 3.71
CA HIS A 22 -7.08 0.92 4.62
C HIS A 22 -7.81 -0.39 5.02
N LEU A 23 -8.33 -1.14 4.04
CA LEU A 23 -8.97 -2.44 4.29
C LEU A 23 -8.00 -3.39 5.00
N SER A 24 -8.31 -3.72 6.25
CA SER A 24 -7.54 -4.67 7.08
C SER A 24 -8.18 -6.05 7.14
N SER A 25 -9.52 -6.12 7.17
CA SER A 25 -10.25 -7.39 7.25
C SER A 25 -10.56 -7.94 5.87
N SER A 26 -10.10 -9.16 5.58
CA SER A 26 -10.39 -9.86 4.33
C SER A 26 -11.89 -10.16 4.13
N ASP A 27 -12.69 -10.20 5.19
CA ASP A 27 -14.16 -10.37 5.06
C ASP A 27 -14.81 -9.19 4.35
N GLY A 28 -14.18 -8.00 4.39
CA GLY A 28 -14.63 -6.83 3.65
C GLY A 28 -14.55 -6.98 2.14
N ILE A 29 -13.69 -7.89 1.63
CA ILE A 29 -13.54 -8.16 0.19
C ILE A 29 -14.86 -8.66 -0.40
N GLY A 30 -15.51 -9.63 0.25
CA GLY A 30 -16.81 -10.15 -0.20
C GLY A 30 -17.86 -9.05 -0.28
N ILE A 31 -17.98 -8.22 0.77
CA ILE A 31 -18.94 -7.12 0.83
C ILE A 31 -18.72 -6.13 -0.33
N ALA A 32 -17.45 -5.76 -0.59
CA ALA A 32 -17.11 -4.84 -1.65
C ALA A 32 -17.35 -5.45 -3.06
N SER A 33 -17.03 -6.73 -3.23
CA SER A 33 -17.23 -7.45 -4.50
C SER A 33 -18.72 -7.58 -4.85
N GLU A 34 -19.56 -7.91 -3.87
CA GLU A 34 -21.01 -7.94 -4.03
C GLU A 34 -21.58 -6.56 -4.42
N ALA A 35 -21.11 -5.50 -3.76
CA ALA A 35 -21.49 -4.13 -4.07
C ALA A 35 -21.13 -3.73 -5.50
N ARG A 36 -19.93 -4.09 -5.97
CA ARG A 36 -19.50 -3.84 -7.36
C ARG A 36 -20.28 -4.66 -8.37
N ALA A 37 -20.62 -5.91 -8.07
CA ALA A 37 -21.47 -6.74 -8.93
C ALA A 37 -22.86 -6.14 -9.13
N LEU A 38 -23.33 -5.31 -8.20
CA LEU A 38 -24.55 -4.53 -8.31
C LEU A 38 -24.36 -3.17 -9.04
N GLY A 39 -23.17 -2.90 -9.59
CA GLY A 39 -22.87 -1.69 -10.33
C GLY A 39 -22.57 -0.46 -9.46
N LEU A 40 -22.35 -0.63 -8.15
CA LEU A 40 -22.03 0.50 -7.27
C LEU A 40 -20.62 1.04 -7.55
N PRO A 41 -20.42 2.37 -7.58
CA PRO A 41 -19.14 3.01 -7.87
C PRO A 41 -18.20 2.96 -6.64
N LEU A 42 -17.68 1.76 -6.35
CA LEU A 42 -16.90 1.47 -5.15
C LEU A 42 -15.47 1.06 -5.52
N THR A 43 -14.48 1.63 -4.83
CA THR A 43 -13.07 1.23 -4.87
C THR A 43 -12.57 0.89 -3.48
N VAL A 44 -11.49 0.08 -3.40
CA VAL A 44 -10.95 -0.44 -2.14
C VAL A 44 -9.43 -0.35 -2.16
N GLU A 45 -8.84 0.12 -1.08
CA GLU A 45 -7.39 0.06 -0.86
C GLU A 45 -7.03 -0.78 0.36
N THR A 46 -5.82 -1.32 0.35
CA THR A 46 -5.18 -1.90 1.54
C THR A 46 -3.82 -1.26 1.77
N CYS A 47 -3.08 -1.70 2.79
CA CYS A 47 -1.82 -1.07 3.19
C CYS A 47 -0.67 -2.06 3.27
N PRO A 48 0.60 -1.61 3.06
CA PRO A 48 1.78 -2.46 3.12
C PRO A 48 1.89 -3.26 4.41
N HIS A 49 1.55 -2.66 5.55
CA HIS A 49 1.64 -3.32 6.85
C HIS A 49 0.63 -4.47 7.02
N TYR A 50 -0.56 -4.40 6.42
CA TYR A 50 -1.51 -5.52 6.41
C TYR A 50 -1.09 -6.67 5.49
N LEU A 51 -0.24 -6.39 4.51
CA LEU A 51 0.33 -7.35 3.58
C LEU A 51 1.65 -7.96 4.06
N THR A 52 2.28 -7.32 5.05
CA THR A 52 3.60 -7.72 5.57
C THR A 52 3.49 -8.47 6.90
N PHE A 53 2.76 -7.89 7.85
CA PHE A 53 2.71 -8.41 9.22
C PHE A 53 1.49 -9.28 9.46
N ALA A 54 1.58 -10.11 10.48
CA ALA A 54 0.48 -10.92 10.99
C ALA A 54 0.42 -10.80 12.52
N ALA A 55 -0.78 -10.75 13.07
CA ALA A 55 -1.03 -10.52 14.49
C ALA A 55 -0.25 -11.47 15.39
N GLU A 56 -0.11 -12.73 14.98
CA GLU A 56 0.61 -13.78 15.73
C GLU A 56 2.12 -13.51 15.86
N SER A 57 2.66 -12.64 15.01
CA SER A 57 4.10 -12.30 14.99
C SER A 57 4.40 -10.98 15.69
N ILE A 58 3.39 -10.28 16.20
CA ILE A 58 3.56 -8.96 16.84
C ILE A 58 3.94 -9.18 18.30
N PRO A 59 5.09 -8.61 18.74
CA PRO A 59 5.47 -8.69 20.15
C PRO A 59 4.42 -8.00 21.04
N PRO A 60 4.12 -8.55 22.23
CA PRO A 60 3.23 -7.91 23.18
C PRO A 60 3.66 -6.46 23.48
N HIS A 61 2.68 -5.57 23.61
CA HIS A 61 2.89 -4.16 23.96
C HIS A 61 3.80 -3.37 23.01
N SER A 62 3.96 -3.80 21.76
CA SER A 62 4.78 -3.10 20.77
C SER A 62 4.06 -1.87 20.17
N PRO A 63 4.49 -0.64 20.50
CA PRO A 63 3.81 0.56 19.99
C PRO A 63 3.99 0.74 18.47
N ALA A 64 5.07 0.20 17.88
CA ALA A 64 5.36 0.31 16.46
C ALA A 64 4.29 -0.34 15.56
N PHE A 65 3.53 -1.31 16.10
CA PHE A 65 2.49 -2.03 15.36
C PHE A 65 1.07 -1.53 15.65
N ARG A 66 0.94 -0.47 16.45
CA ARG A 66 -0.38 0.10 16.77
C ARG A 66 -0.95 0.87 15.59
N CYS A 67 -2.03 0.37 15.02
CA CYS A 67 -2.79 1.04 13.96
C CYS A 67 -4.29 0.75 14.10
N ALA A 68 -5.09 1.59 13.47
CA ALA A 68 -6.53 1.42 13.35
C ALA A 68 -6.90 1.54 11.86
N PRO A 69 -7.54 0.51 11.28
CA PRO A 69 -7.84 -0.82 11.81
C PRO A 69 -6.58 -1.62 12.21
N PRO A 70 -6.71 -2.64 13.11
CA PRO A 70 -5.56 -3.41 13.56
C PRO A 70 -5.05 -4.39 12.48
N ILE A 71 -3.78 -4.77 12.59
CA ILE A 71 -3.19 -5.88 11.83
C ILE A 71 -3.88 -7.18 12.28
N ARG A 72 -4.26 -8.01 11.29
CA ARG A 72 -5.00 -9.25 11.50
C ARG A 72 -4.09 -10.47 11.35
N GLU A 73 -4.68 -11.63 11.49
CA GLU A 73 -4.07 -12.94 11.48
C GLU A 73 -3.42 -13.27 10.12
N ARG A 74 -2.55 -14.27 10.12
CA ARG A 74 -1.81 -14.71 8.91
C ARG A 74 -2.75 -15.07 7.76
N ASP A 75 -3.80 -15.84 8.03
CA ASP A 75 -4.74 -16.28 7.00
C ASP A 75 -5.51 -15.09 6.39
N ASN A 76 -5.82 -14.09 7.21
CA ASN A 76 -6.41 -12.84 6.72
C ASN A 76 -5.45 -12.11 5.78
N ARG A 77 -4.16 -12.03 6.12
CA ARG A 77 -3.13 -11.44 5.25
C ARG A 77 -3.06 -12.15 3.90
N GLU A 78 -3.06 -13.48 3.87
CA GLU A 78 -3.01 -14.21 2.61
C GLU A 78 -4.27 -13.94 1.75
N ARG A 79 -5.45 -13.86 2.36
CA ARG A 79 -6.68 -13.49 1.63
C ARG A 79 -6.66 -12.05 1.11
N LEU A 80 -5.97 -11.11 1.77
CA LEU A 80 -5.76 -9.76 1.21
C LEU A 80 -4.87 -9.80 -0.04
N TRP A 81 -3.82 -10.62 -0.05
CA TRP A 81 -2.98 -10.85 -1.24
C TRP A 81 -3.78 -11.48 -2.38
N GLU A 82 -4.63 -12.43 -2.08
CA GLU A 82 -5.55 -13.04 -3.08
C GLU A 82 -6.52 -11.98 -3.64
N GLY A 83 -7.08 -11.14 -2.78
CA GLY A 83 -7.95 -10.04 -3.16
C GLY A 83 -7.30 -9.02 -4.11
N LEU A 84 -6.03 -8.66 -3.87
CA LEU A 84 -5.22 -7.82 -4.77
C LEU A 84 -5.03 -8.49 -6.14
N ARG A 85 -4.60 -9.76 -6.15
CA ARG A 85 -4.37 -10.51 -7.39
C ARG A 85 -5.64 -10.73 -8.20
N ALA A 86 -6.77 -10.91 -7.54
CA ALA A 86 -8.08 -11.06 -8.16
C ALA A 86 -8.70 -9.72 -8.61
N GLY A 87 -8.09 -8.57 -8.30
CA GLY A 87 -8.65 -7.26 -8.58
C GLY A 87 -9.83 -6.86 -7.69
N ALA A 88 -10.08 -7.60 -6.62
CA ALA A 88 -11.10 -7.26 -5.62
C ALA A 88 -10.66 -6.11 -4.70
N ILE A 89 -9.35 -5.93 -4.53
CA ILE A 89 -8.71 -4.75 -3.96
C ILE A 89 -7.99 -4.03 -5.09
N ASP A 90 -8.22 -2.72 -5.22
CA ASP A 90 -7.75 -1.94 -6.38
C ASP A 90 -6.31 -1.49 -6.23
N MET A 91 -5.89 -1.15 -5.01
CA MET A 91 -4.61 -0.48 -4.79
C MET A 91 -4.01 -0.72 -3.41
N VAL A 92 -2.73 -0.38 -3.30
CA VAL A 92 -1.99 -0.37 -2.04
C VAL A 92 -1.48 1.04 -1.78
N VAL A 93 -1.84 1.59 -0.62
CA VAL A 93 -1.42 2.93 -0.19
C VAL A 93 -0.71 2.86 1.15
N SER A 94 0.17 3.83 1.42
CA SER A 94 1.02 3.78 2.60
C SER A 94 0.26 3.85 3.92
N ASN A 95 -0.83 4.58 3.97
CA ASN A 95 -1.52 4.99 5.22
C ASN A 95 -0.50 5.43 6.28
N HIS A 96 0.49 6.24 5.84
CA HIS A 96 1.58 6.70 6.69
C HIS A 96 1.07 7.59 7.81
N SER A 97 1.44 7.25 9.04
CA SER A 97 1.20 8.09 10.20
C SER A 97 2.49 8.18 11.03
N PRO A 98 3.03 9.38 11.23
CA PRO A 98 4.27 9.56 11.98
C PRO A 98 4.09 9.48 13.50
N GLY A 99 2.85 9.39 13.99
CA GLY A 99 2.51 9.32 15.42
C GLY A 99 1.95 7.96 15.85
N THR A 100 1.73 7.79 17.15
CA THR A 100 1.04 6.62 17.71
C THR A 100 -0.35 7.01 18.23
N PRO A 101 -1.43 6.29 17.84
CA PRO A 101 -1.44 5.11 16.96
C PRO A 101 -1.22 5.47 15.50
N GLY A 102 -0.43 4.66 14.80
CA GLY A 102 -0.16 4.79 13.38
C GLY A 102 1.14 4.11 12.98
N ILE A 103 1.29 3.82 11.71
CA ILE A 103 2.48 3.15 11.18
C ILE A 103 3.25 4.09 10.26
N SER A 104 4.52 4.33 10.59
CA SER A 104 5.45 5.02 9.71
C SER A 104 5.91 4.09 8.60
N SER A 105 5.19 4.10 7.48
CA SER A 105 5.34 3.13 6.38
C SER A 105 5.81 3.74 5.06
N LEU A 106 5.71 5.07 4.86
CA LEU A 106 5.89 5.69 3.55
C LEU A 106 7.19 5.27 2.86
N GLN A 107 8.31 5.40 3.56
CA GLN A 107 9.65 5.07 3.06
C GLN A 107 9.78 3.59 2.64
N PHE A 108 9.11 2.68 3.37
CA PHE A 108 9.24 1.24 3.21
C PHE A 108 8.08 0.62 2.43
N SER A 109 7.10 1.42 1.96
CA SER A 109 5.90 0.91 1.30
C SER A 109 6.22 0.07 0.07
N LEU A 110 7.00 0.60 -0.87
CA LEU A 110 7.35 -0.14 -2.09
C LEU A 110 8.20 -1.38 -1.81
N PRO A 111 9.31 -1.31 -1.05
CA PRO A 111 10.09 -2.51 -0.71
C PRO A 111 9.28 -3.58 0.05
N ALA A 112 8.42 -3.19 0.99
CA ALA A 112 7.60 -4.12 1.75
C ALA A 112 6.59 -4.86 0.86
N VAL A 113 5.88 -4.12 0.00
CA VAL A 113 4.95 -4.72 -0.96
C VAL A 113 5.70 -5.60 -1.96
N TRP A 114 6.83 -5.13 -2.51
CA TRP A 114 7.63 -5.91 -3.44
C TRP A 114 8.18 -7.19 -2.81
N THR A 115 8.67 -7.15 -1.57
CA THR A 115 9.11 -8.34 -0.83
C THR A 115 8.00 -9.40 -0.76
N GLY A 116 6.78 -9.00 -0.47
CA GLY A 116 5.64 -9.90 -0.43
C GLY A 116 5.19 -10.38 -1.81
N ALA A 117 5.20 -9.50 -2.80
CA ALA A 117 4.80 -9.74 -4.18
C ALA A 117 5.76 -10.73 -4.88
N SER A 118 7.07 -10.48 -4.78
CA SER A 118 8.10 -11.33 -5.41
C SER A 118 8.07 -12.77 -4.90
N ARG A 119 7.84 -12.98 -3.59
CA ARG A 119 7.65 -14.32 -3.00
C ARG A 119 6.43 -15.05 -3.56
N ARG A 120 5.43 -14.31 -4.05
CA ARG A 120 4.19 -14.82 -4.67
C ARG A 120 4.24 -14.84 -6.19
N LYS A 121 5.43 -14.58 -6.78
CA LYS A 121 5.66 -14.55 -8.23
C LYS A 121 4.77 -13.51 -8.95
N VAL A 122 4.47 -12.41 -8.26
CA VAL A 122 3.84 -11.24 -8.84
C VAL A 122 4.95 -10.36 -9.44
N ASP A 123 4.75 -9.85 -10.64
CA ASP A 123 5.74 -9.01 -11.30
C ASP A 123 5.69 -7.54 -10.84
N VAL A 124 6.72 -6.78 -11.20
CA VAL A 124 6.85 -5.38 -10.81
C VAL A 124 5.81 -4.48 -11.50
N ALA A 125 5.33 -4.86 -12.68
CA ALA A 125 4.32 -4.10 -13.40
C ALA A 125 2.99 -4.13 -12.65
N GLU A 126 2.64 -5.27 -12.04
CA GLU A 126 1.44 -5.41 -11.22
C GLU A 126 1.55 -4.56 -9.93
N VAL A 127 2.73 -4.55 -9.29
CA VAL A 127 2.98 -3.68 -8.14
C VAL A 127 2.88 -2.20 -8.54
N SER A 128 3.41 -1.83 -9.70
CA SER A 128 3.27 -0.47 -10.25
C SER A 128 1.79 -0.11 -10.52
N ARG A 129 1.00 -1.05 -11.02
CA ARG A 129 -0.44 -0.86 -11.18
C ARG A 129 -1.12 -0.55 -9.84
N TRP A 130 -0.83 -1.33 -8.80
CA TRP A 130 -1.44 -1.15 -7.48
C TRP A 130 -0.98 0.11 -6.75
N MET A 131 0.27 0.53 -6.92
CA MET A 131 0.86 1.62 -6.12
C MET A 131 1.01 2.94 -6.88
N SER A 132 0.81 2.94 -8.20
CA SER A 132 0.96 4.16 -9.03
C SER A 132 -0.25 4.40 -9.91
N GLN A 133 -0.62 3.47 -10.79
CA GLN A 133 -1.68 3.69 -11.77
C GLN A 133 -3.06 3.79 -11.08
N ALA A 134 -3.43 2.84 -10.24
CA ALA A 134 -4.73 2.83 -9.58
C ALA A 134 -4.94 4.04 -8.65
N PRO A 135 -3.96 4.44 -7.80
CA PRO A 135 -4.06 5.69 -7.03
C PRO A 135 -4.19 6.94 -7.91
N ALA A 136 -3.46 7.02 -9.03
CA ALA A 136 -3.57 8.15 -9.95
C ALA A 136 -4.98 8.23 -10.58
N THR A 137 -5.56 7.09 -10.95
CA THR A 137 -6.93 7.02 -11.47
C THR A 137 -7.96 7.44 -10.43
N LEU A 138 -7.82 6.97 -9.19
CA LEU A 138 -8.71 7.37 -8.10
C LEU A 138 -8.68 8.88 -7.86
N ALA A 139 -7.48 9.46 -7.91
CA ALA A 139 -7.25 10.90 -7.71
C ALA A 139 -7.62 11.78 -8.93
N GLY A 140 -7.99 11.18 -10.07
CA GLY A 140 -8.26 11.91 -11.31
C GLY A 140 -7.00 12.49 -11.97
N LEU A 141 -5.84 11.88 -11.71
CA LEU A 141 -4.53 12.31 -12.23
C LEU A 141 -4.00 11.42 -13.36
N ASP A 142 -4.77 10.44 -13.79
CA ASP A 142 -4.38 9.39 -14.75
C ASP A 142 -4.10 9.90 -16.17
N SER A 143 -4.48 11.15 -16.49
CA SER A 143 -4.08 11.86 -17.70
C SER A 143 -2.62 12.37 -17.65
N ARG A 144 -2.01 12.44 -16.47
CA ARG A 144 -0.67 13.01 -16.25
C ARG A 144 0.28 12.10 -15.48
N LYS A 145 -0.23 11.22 -14.62
CA LYS A 145 0.54 10.42 -13.65
C LYS A 145 0.12 8.96 -13.65
N GLY A 146 0.89 8.12 -12.96
CA GLY A 146 0.57 6.73 -12.69
C GLY A 146 1.11 5.73 -13.71
N ARG A 147 1.66 6.19 -14.84
CA ARG A 147 2.30 5.33 -15.86
C ARG A 147 3.38 6.09 -16.61
N ILE A 148 4.30 5.39 -17.21
CA ILE A 148 5.32 5.94 -18.10
C ILE A 148 4.79 5.87 -19.53
N ALA A 149 4.46 7.05 -20.10
CA ALA A 149 3.99 7.17 -21.48
C ALA A 149 4.29 8.58 -22.02
N PRO A 150 4.38 8.77 -23.35
CA PRO A 150 4.53 10.10 -23.96
C PRO A 150 3.40 11.04 -23.50
N GLY A 151 3.77 12.28 -23.13
CA GLY A 151 2.83 13.29 -22.64
C GLY A 151 2.49 13.23 -21.16
N MET A 152 2.98 12.22 -20.44
CA MET A 152 2.84 12.13 -18.99
C MET A 152 3.94 12.92 -18.28
N ASP A 153 3.70 13.31 -17.04
CA ASP A 153 4.74 13.85 -16.17
C ASP A 153 5.87 12.82 -15.99
N ALA A 154 7.13 13.26 -16.06
CA ALA A 154 8.29 12.39 -15.86
C ALA A 154 8.53 12.16 -14.36
N ASP A 155 7.55 11.51 -13.71
CA ASP A 155 7.60 11.08 -12.31
C ASP A 155 7.88 9.58 -12.27
N PHE A 156 9.07 9.18 -11.85
CA PHE A 156 9.44 7.77 -11.77
C PHE A 156 10.54 7.49 -10.75
N ALA A 157 10.66 6.24 -10.36
CA ALA A 157 11.75 5.74 -9.54
C ALA A 157 12.57 4.72 -10.32
N ILE A 158 13.88 4.80 -10.21
CA ILE A 158 14.80 3.73 -10.64
C ILE A 158 14.85 2.71 -9.51
N PHE A 159 14.32 1.54 -9.78
CA PHE A 159 14.07 0.51 -8.78
C PHE A 159 14.86 -0.76 -9.08
N ASP A 160 15.78 -1.10 -8.19
CA ASP A 160 16.55 -2.34 -8.23
C ASP A 160 15.76 -3.44 -7.52
N ALA A 161 15.03 -4.24 -8.30
CA ALA A 161 14.11 -5.25 -7.80
C ALA A 161 14.81 -6.45 -7.13
N ASP A 162 16.08 -6.68 -7.42
CA ASP A 162 16.84 -7.82 -6.91
C ASP A 162 17.66 -7.50 -5.66
N ALA A 163 17.99 -6.25 -5.44
CA ALA A 163 18.74 -5.84 -4.26
C ALA A 163 17.94 -6.09 -2.97
N GLU A 164 18.65 -6.55 -1.94
CA GLU A 164 18.10 -6.77 -0.61
C GLU A 164 18.80 -5.86 0.40
N PHE A 165 18.05 -5.46 1.42
CA PHE A 165 18.61 -4.67 2.52
C PHE A 165 17.88 -4.96 3.83
N ARG A 166 18.59 -4.74 4.92
CA ARG A 166 17.99 -4.78 6.25
C ARG A 166 17.71 -3.37 6.72
N VAL A 167 16.50 -3.14 7.23
CA VAL A 167 16.13 -1.82 7.76
C VAL A 167 16.94 -1.57 9.04
N GLN A 168 17.81 -0.56 9.00
CA GLN A 168 18.66 -0.14 10.12
C GLN A 168 18.17 1.21 10.67
N PRO A 169 18.42 1.52 11.95
CA PRO A 169 18.00 2.79 12.55
C PRO A 169 18.50 4.03 11.79
N GLU A 170 19.75 3.97 11.30
CA GLU A 170 20.43 5.07 10.62
C GLU A 170 19.78 5.43 9.27
N GLY A 171 19.10 4.46 8.66
CA GLY A 171 18.40 4.62 7.38
C GLY A 171 16.95 5.09 7.52
N ILE A 172 16.43 5.30 8.74
CA ILE A 172 15.05 5.69 8.96
C ILE A 172 14.90 7.21 8.86
N LEU A 173 14.08 7.67 7.91
CA LEU A 173 13.84 9.09 7.65
C LEU A 173 12.62 9.64 8.41
N ASN A 174 11.97 8.83 9.25
CA ASN A 174 10.83 9.25 10.03
C ASN A 174 11.25 10.10 11.24
N ARG A 175 10.46 11.11 11.56
CA ARG A 175 10.71 12.01 12.67
C ARG A 175 10.94 11.30 14.03
N HIS A 176 10.23 10.20 14.29
CA HIS A 176 10.24 9.50 15.57
C HIS A 176 11.04 8.19 15.56
N LEU A 177 11.69 7.85 14.45
CA LEU A 177 12.47 6.61 14.27
C LEU A 177 11.70 5.33 14.65
N LEU A 178 10.38 5.41 14.79
CA LEU A 178 9.51 4.31 15.17
C LEU A 178 8.83 3.74 13.94
N THR A 179 9.15 2.49 13.62
CA THR A 179 8.52 1.77 12.51
C THR A 179 8.53 0.26 12.78
N PRO A 180 7.48 -0.49 12.42
CA PRO A 180 7.47 -1.94 12.55
C PRO A 180 8.41 -2.63 11.57
N TYR A 181 8.93 -1.91 10.57
CA TYR A 181 9.87 -2.45 9.59
C TYR A 181 11.30 -2.54 10.10
N LEU A 182 11.64 -1.92 11.24
CA LEU A 182 12.98 -1.98 11.82
C LEU A 182 13.46 -3.44 11.97
N GLY A 183 14.65 -3.74 11.46
CA GLY A 183 15.26 -5.06 11.48
C GLY A 183 14.69 -6.04 10.44
N GLN A 184 13.66 -5.67 9.66
CA GLN A 184 13.14 -6.49 8.57
C GLN A 184 14.13 -6.55 7.40
N GLU A 185 14.23 -7.70 6.77
CA GLU A 185 14.90 -7.88 5.48
C GLU A 185 13.89 -7.64 4.37
N LEU A 186 14.12 -6.61 3.59
CA LEU A 186 13.27 -6.20 2.49
C LEU A 186 14.02 -6.34 1.17
N ARG A 187 13.27 -6.69 0.12
CA ARG A 187 13.75 -6.78 -1.26
C ARG A 187 13.24 -5.58 -2.06
N GLY A 188 14.11 -5.07 -2.93
CA GLY A 188 13.84 -3.92 -3.78
C GLY A 188 14.35 -2.61 -3.18
N VAL A 189 15.23 -1.95 -3.92
CA VAL A 189 15.87 -0.69 -3.50
C VAL A 189 15.56 0.39 -4.53
N VAL A 190 15.00 1.51 -4.07
CA VAL A 190 14.91 2.73 -4.90
C VAL A 190 16.30 3.35 -4.96
N ARG A 191 16.88 3.42 -6.14
CA ARG A 191 18.18 4.03 -6.41
C ARG A 191 18.07 5.52 -6.65
N GLU A 192 17.08 5.91 -7.47
CA GLU A 192 16.86 7.31 -7.83
C GLU A 192 15.36 7.61 -7.89
N THR A 193 14.98 8.84 -7.67
CA THR A 193 13.61 9.33 -7.86
C THR A 193 13.61 10.62 -8.65
N TYR A 194 12.70 10.70 -9.61
CA TYR A 194 12.50 11.87 -10.45
C TYR A 194 11.08 12.41 -10.29
N VAL A 195 10.96 13.72 -10.21
CA VAL A 195 9.68 14.44 -10.19
C VAL A 195 9.69 15.46 -11.31
N ARG A 196 8.82 15.30 -12.28
CA ARG A 196 8.74 16.14 -13.51
C ARG A 196 10.09 16.27 -14.20
N GLY A 197 10.85 15.15 -14.28
CA GLY A 197 12.16 15.09 -14.91
C GLY A 197 13.33 15.61 -14.08
N HIS A 198 13.08 16.16 -12.89
CA HIS A 198 14.14 16.58 -11.98
C HIS A 198 14.46 15.45 -11.02
N LYS A 199 15.74 15.07 -10.92
CA LYS A 199 16.19 14.10 -9.91
C LYS A 199 16.03 14.75 -8.52
N VAL A 200 15.34 14.09 -7.59
CA VAL A 200 15.10 14.56 -6.22
C VAL A 200 15.68 13.64 -5.16
N TYR A 201 16.11 12.46 -5.58
CA TYR A 201 16.77 11.47 -4.71
C TYR A 201 17.78 10.68 -5.52
N ASP A 202 18.97 10.47 -4.95
CA ASP A 202 20.09 9.76 -5.56
C ASP A 202 20.83 8.94 -4.51
N HIS A 203 20.73 7.60 -4.58
CA HIS A 203 21.48 6.63 -3.77
C HIS A 203 21.57 6.98 -2.26
N GLY A 204 20.46 7.32 -1.64
CA GLY A 204 20.40 7.63 -0.20
C GLY A 204 20.38 9.11 0.15
N THR A 205 20.55 10.00 -0.84
CA THR A 205 20.65 11.45 -0.63
C THR A 205 19.51 12.18 -1.35
N PHE A 206 18.89 13.13 -0.68
CA PHE A 206 17.98 14.09 -1.34
C PHE A 206 18.81 15.17 -2.03
N VAL A 207 18.46 15.52 -3.29
CA VAL A 207 19.16 16.46 -4.16
C VAL A 207 18.21 17.53 -4.67
#